data_ad40f9ac87de33339f1fca3f0748692d
#
_entry.id   ad40f9ac87de33339f1fca3f0748692d
#
_cell.length_a   1.000
_cell.length_b   1.000
_cell.length_c   1.000
_cell.angle_alpha   90.00
_cell.angle_beta   90.00
_cell.angle_gamma   90.00
#
_symmetry.space_group_name_H-M   'P 1'
#
loop_
_entity.id
_entity.type
_entity.pdbx_description
1 polymer ?
#
loop_
_entity_poly.entity_id
_entity_poly.type
_entity_poly.pdbx_seq_one_letter_code
_entity_poly.pdbx_strand_id
1 'polypeptide(L)' 'MSVQTFDELVTHYGHMLVLARYTDLKGDVAAVAVECEDCQEVLIDYDKEGESNE' A
#
# COMPACT_ATOMS: atom_id res chain seq x y z
N MET A 1 -2.48 1.80 8.00
CA MET A 1 -2.39 3.25 8.09
C MET A 1 -1.91 3.84 6.78
N SER A 2 -2.49 4.94 6.36
CA SER A 2 -2.20 5.50 5.05
C SER A 2 -1.41 6.79 5.16
N VAL A 3 -0.55 7.01 4.16
CA VAL A 3 0.16 8.28 4.02
C VAL A 3 -0.82 9.27 3.39
N GLN A 4 -1.02 10.40 4.03
CA GLN A 4 -2.00 11.36 3.57
C GLN A 4 -1.42 12.72 3.29
N THR A 5 -0.19 12.97 3.66
CA THR A 5 0.42 14.28 3.47
C THR A 5 1.79 14.13 2.86
N PHE A 6 2.26 15.25 2.28
CA PHE A 6 3.60 15.29 1.74
C PHE A 6 4.63 14.99 2.80
N ASP A 7 4.45 15.56 3.99
CA ASP A 7 5.43 15.39 5.07
C ASP A 7 5.51 13.93 5.49
N GLU A 8 4.37 13.25 5.55
CA GLU A 8 4.37 11.85 5.94
C GLU A 8 5.10 11.00 4.92
N LEU A 9 4.93 11.31 3.66
CA LEU A 9 5.61 10.55 2.63
C LEU A 9 7.11 10.83 2.64
N VAL A 10 7.48 12.07 2.91
CA VAL A 10 8.89 12.45 2.93
C VAL A 10 9.66 11.70 4.01
N THR A 11 9.00 11.33 5.10
CA THR A 11 9.69 10.59 6.16
C THR A 11 10.20 9.24 5.66
N HIS A 12 9.67 8.76 4.54
CA HIS A 12 10.12 7.49 3.97
C HIS A 12 11.09 7.69 2.81
N TYR A 13 11.53 8.92 2.61
CA TYR A 13 12.46 9.22 1.54
C TYR A 13 13.75 8.44 1.77
N GLY A 14 14.20 7.74 0.74
CA GLY A 14 15.40 6.93 0.87
C GLY A 14 15.15 5.54 1.41
N HIS A 15 13.92 5.24 1.81
CA HIS A 15 13.57 3.90 2.28
C HIS A 15 13.19 3.02 1.10
N MET A 16 13.30 1.72 1.31
CA MET A 16 12.91 0.75 0.28
C MET A 16 11.41 0.56 0.33
N LEU A 17 10.75 0.91 -0.75
CA LEU A 17 9.31 0.74 -0.86
C LEU A 17 9.03 -0.41 -1.82
N VAL A 18 8.03 -1.21 -1.50
CA VAL A 18 7.64 -2.32 -2.36
C VAL A 18 6.14 -2.28 -2.59
N LEU A 19 5.74 -2.73 -3.77
CA LEU A 19 4.35 -2.87 -4.10
C LEU A 19 3.98 -4.33 -3.90
N ALA A 20 3.11 -4.59 -2.94
CA ALA A 20 2.66 -5.93 -2.63
C ALA A 20 1.28 -6.14 -3.22
N ARG A 21 1.04 -7.35 -3.71
CA ARG A 21 -0.28 -7.67 -4.22
C ARG A 21 -0.79 -8.91 -3.52
N TYR A 22 -2.08 -8.97 -3.37
CA TYR A 22 -2.74 -10.09 -2.73
C TYR A 22 -3.79 -10.63 -3.68
N THR A 23 -3.78 -11.93 -3.87
CA THR A 23 -4.69 -12.56 -4.81
C THR A 23 -5.78 -13.30 -4.06
N ASP A 24 -6.93 -13.45 -4.72
CA ASP A 24 -8.01 -14.20 -4.14
C ASP A 24 -7.91 -15.66 -4.56
N LEU A 25 -8.93 -16.45 -4.20
CA LEU A 25 -8.92 -17.87 -4.49
C LEU A 25 -8.97 -18.18 -5.97
N LYS A 26 -9.43 -17.24 -6.77
CA LYS A 26 -9.49 -17.42 -8.21
C LYS A 26 -8.17 -17.09 -8.89
N GLY A 27 -7.22 -16.51 -8.16
CA GLY A 27 -5.97 -16.10 -8.75
C GLY A 27 -5.98 -14.69 -9.27
N ASP A 28 -7.05 -13.95 -9.08
CA ASP A 28 -7.12 -12.55 -9.49
C ASP A 28 -6.55 -11.66 -8.41
N VAL A 29 -6.02 -10.51 -8.81
CA VAL A 29 -5.52 -9.56 -7.84
C VAL A 29 -6.70 -8.95 -7.09
N ALA A 30 -6.73 -9.14 -5.79
CA ALA A 30 -7.82 -8.65 -4.95
C ALA A 30 -7.45 -7.36 -4.25
N ALA A 31 -6.16 -7.13 -4.00
CA ALA A 31 -5.72 -5.94 -3.28
C ALA A 31 -4.28 -5.66 -3.62
N VAL A 32 -3.89 -4.40 -3.55
CA VAL A 32 -2.50 -4.01 -3.69
C VAL A 32 -2.17 -3.00 -2.62
N ALA A 33 -0.91 -2.99 -2.20
CA ALA A 33 -0.47 -2.10 -1.15
C ALA A 33 0.97 -1.69 -1.41
N VAL A 34 1.30 -0.47 -1.03
CA VAL A 34 2.68 -0.01 -1.03
C VAL A 34 3.16 -0.05 0.41
N GLU A 35 4.25 -0.77 0.63
CA GLU A 35 4.78 -0.97 1.98
C GLU A 35 6.20 -0.46 2.05
N CYS A 36 6.56 0.11 3.19
CA CYS A 36 7.92 0.53 3.45
C CYS A 36 8.62 -0.58 4.22
N GLU A 37 9.64 -1.17 3.63
CA GLU A 37 10.33 -2.27 4.27
C GLU A 37 11.18 -1.82 5.44
N ASP A 38 11.71 -0.61 5.36
CA ASP A 38 12.52 -0.11 6.46
C ASP A 38 11.70 0.14 7.71
N CYS A 39 10.47 0.62 7.52
CA CYS A 39 9.58 0.89 8.64
C CYS A 39 8.65 -0.25 8.92
N GLN A 40 8.51 -1.20 7.99
CA GLN A 40 7.57 -2.31 8.09
C GLN A 40 6.16 -1.79 8.26
N GLU A 41 5.82 -0.84 7.44
CA GLU A 41 4.57 -0.13 7.57
C GLU A 41 3.88 -0.06 6.21
N VAL A 42 2.56 -0.23 6.20
CA VAL A 42 1.79 -0.08 4.97
C VAL A 42 1.47 1.39 4.81
N LEU A 43 1.86 1.95 3.67
CA LEU A 43 1.65 3.37 3.41
C LEU A 43 0.32 3.62 2.72
N ILE A 44 0.00 2.80 1.74
CA ILE A 44 -1.22 2.93 0.94
C ILE A 44 -1.70 1.53 0.64
N ASP A 45 -3.00 1.31 0.76
CA ASP A 45 -3.55 0.03 0.34
C ASP A 45 -4.92 0.26 -0.29
N TYR A 46 -5.20 -0.55 -1.31
CA TYR A 46 -6.47 -0.49 -2.01
C TYR A 46 -6.98 -1.88 -2.26
N ASP A 47 -8.24 -2.10 -1.94
CA ASP A 47 -8.92 -3.34 -2.25
C ASP A 47 -9.68 -3.18 -3.54
N LYS A 48 -9.77 -4.28 -4.28
CA LYS A 48 -10.54 -4.27 -5.49
C LYS A 48 -11.98 -3.87 -5.25
N GLU A 49 -12.56 -4.35 -4.15
CA GLU A 49 -13.95 -4.06 -3.83
C GLU A 49 -14.12 -2.78 -3.06
N GLY A 50 -13.07 -2.35 -2.39
CA GLY A 50 -13.16 -1.16 -1.55
C GLY A 50 -12.87 0.12 -2.28
N GLU A 51 -12.21 0.05 -3.41
CA GLU A 51 -11.75 1.26 -4.06
C GLU A 51 -12.90 2.11 -4.57
N SER A 52 -14.02 1.46 -4.90
CA SER A 52 -15.14 2.21 -5.43
C SER A 52 -15.80 3.07 -4.38
N ASN A 53 -15.45 2.87 -3.14
CA ASN A 53 -16.02 3.64 -2.04
C ASN A 53 -15.29 4.96 -1.80
N GLU A 54 -14.21 5.17 -2.48
CA GLU A 54 -13.42 6.38 -2.30
C GLU A 54 -14.03 7.61 -2.94
#